data_d87ecdd3e5f70f9c2b0799e86a7ebc89
#
_entry.id   d87ecdd3e5f70f9c2b0799e86a7ebc89
#
_cell.length_a   1.000
_cell.length_b   1.000
_cell.length_c   1.000
_cell.angle_alpha   90.00
_cell.angle_beta   90.00
_cell.angle_gamma   90.00
#
_symmetry.space_group_name_H-M   'P 1'
#
loop_
_entity.id
_entity.type
_entity.pdbx_description
1 polymer ?
#
loop_
_entity_poly.entity_id
_entity_poly.type
_entity_poly.pdbx_seq_one_letter_code
_entity_poly.pdbx_strand_id
1 'polypeptide(L)'
;QVIKILVVGCGNMGASHAQAYHELPDFEIVGLVSRGDSKRELNVRLNASYPLYEDYAEALADSKPDAVCIATYPDTHETYAVMAFDSGAHVFIEKPLADTVTGAERVIAAAERSGKKLVVGYILRHHPSWIKFIETGRQMGYPLVMRMNLNQQSQGYMWDVHRNLMKSLSPIVDCGVHYIDVMCQFTDARPVQVSAIGARLTNDIPEDNYNYGQLQIRFDDGSVGWYEAGWGPMMSETAFFVKDVIGPLGCVSIVANEASASGHSD
;
A
#
# COMPACT_ATOMS: atom_id res chain seq x y z
N GLN A 1 16.41 -18.37 -14.52
CA GLN A 1 17.37 -17.26 -14.30
C GLN A 1 17.01 -16.62 -12.96
N VAL A 2 18.00 -16.50 -12.06
CA VAL A 2 17.80 -15.80 -10.78
C VAL A 2 17.72 -14.32 -11.04
N ILE A 3 16.75 -13.65 -10.42
CA ILE A 3 16.48 -12.20 -10.55
C ILE A 3 17.30 -11.47 -9.49
N LYS A 4 18.21 -10.59 -9.93
CA LYS A 4 18.96 -9.69 -9.05
C LYS A 4 18.07 -8.54 -8.60
N ILE A 5 17.79 -8.45 -7.29
CA ILE A 5 16.89 -7.43 -6.75
C ILE A 5 17.63 -6.50 -5.78
N LEU A 6 17.46 -5.19 -5.99
CA LEU A 6 17.89 -4.15 -5.08
C LEU A 6 16.74 -3.72 -4.19
N VAL A 7 16.90 -3.77 -2.87
CA VAL A 7 15.87 -3.35 -1.90
C VAL A 7 16.15 -1.93 -1.43
N VAL A 8 15.21 -1.02 -1.67
CA VAL A 8 15.31 0.41 -1.37
C VAL A 8 14.27 0.80 -0.32
N GLY A 9 14.74 1.21 0.85
CA GLY A 9 13.94 1.34 2.06
C GLY A 9 13.96 0.04 2.87
N CYS A 10 14.57 0.09 4.05
CA CYS A 10 14.75 -1.06 4.95
C CYS A 10 13.90 -0.92 6.24
N GLY A 11 12.82 -0.16 6.18
CA GLY A 11 11.80 -0.07 7.24
C GLY A 11 10.92 -1.33 7.30
N ASN A 12 9.78 -1.25 7.99
CA ASN A 12 8.91 -2.41 8.20
C ASN A 12 8.53 -3.14 6.91
N MET A 13 8.04 -2.42 5.89
CA MET A 13 7.62 -3.05 4.62
C MET A 13 8.81 -3.55 3.82
N GLY A 14 9.85 -2.72 3.67
CA GLY A 14 11.06 -3.14 2.94
C GLY A 14 11.74 -4.33 3.58
N ALA A 15 11.72 -4.44 4.90
CA ALA A 15 12.24 -5.58 5.61
C ALA A 15 11.40 -6.84 5.40
N SER A 16 10.07 -6.73 5.31
CA SER A 16 9.18 -7.85 4.99
C SER A 16 9.42 -8.35 3.55
N HIS A 17 9.55 -7.43 2.59
CA HIS A 17 9.89 -7.79 1.21
C HIS A 17 11.28 -8.42 1.10
N ALA A 18 12.29 -7.86 1.78
CA ALA A 18 13.63 -8.43 1.79
C ALA A 18 13.66 -9.85 2.38
N GLN A 19 12.88 -10.10 3.45
CA GLN A 19 12.73 -11.45 4.00
C GLN A 19 12.18 -12.42 2.94
N ALA A 20 11.13 -12.03 2.23
CA ALA A 20 10.55 -12.85 1.18
C ALA A 20 11.56 -13.13 0.05
N TYR A 21 12.27 -12.11 -0.43
CA TYR A 21 13.30 -12.30 -1.46
C TYR A 21 14.47 -13.14 -0.97
N HIS A 22 14.85 -13.03 0.29
CA HIS A 22 15.91 -13.85 0.90
C HIS A 22 15.54 -15.35 0.93
N GLU A 23 14.27 -15.67 1.13
CA GLU A 23 13.77 -17.04 1.23
C GLU A 23 13.44 -17.66 -0.13
N LEU A 24 13.20 -16.85 -1.15
CA LEU A 24 12.83 -17.31 -2.49
C LEU A 24 14.06 -17.61 -3.35
N PRO A 25 14.24 -18.85 -3.84
CA PRO A 25 15.44 -19.23 -4.59
C PRO A 25 15.54 -18.57 -5.98
N ASP A 26 14.45 -17.97 -6.46
CA ASP A 26 14.43 -17.26 -7.74
C ASP A 26 14.97 -15.82 -7.65
N PHE A 27 15.30 -15.35 -6.45
CA PHE A 27 15.81 -14.00 -6.21
C PHE A 27 17.19 -13.99 -5.55
N GLU A 28 18.01 -13.01 -5.92
CA GLU A 28 19.27 -12.68 -5.29
C GLU A 28 19.25 -11.21 -4.86
N ILE A 29 19.29 -10.92 -3.56
CA ILE A 29 19.41 -9.55 -3.08
C ILE A 29 20.82 -9.05 -3.36
N VAL A 30 20.93 -8.05 -4.24
CA VAL A 30 22.24 -7.47 -4.65
C VAL A 30 22.60 -6.20 -3.88
N GLY A 31 21.73 -5.72 -3.01
CA GLY A 31 22.00 -4.61 -2.12
C GLY A 31 20.80 -4.17 -1.31
N LEU A 32 21.08 -3.51 -0.19
CA LEU A 32 20.12 -2.89 0.70
C LEU A 32 20.43 -1.39 0.78
N VAL A 33 19.43 -0.55 0.48
CA VAL A 33 19.57 0.91 0.47
C VAL A 33 18.73 1.54 1.57
N SER A 34 19.34 2.29 2.47
CA SER A 34 18.63 3.18 3.40
C SER A 34 19.58 4.26 3.94
N ARG A 35 19.01 5.41 4.36
CA ARG A 35 19.81 6.53 4.92
C ARG A 35 20.31 6.30 6.35
N GLY A 36 19.73 5.34 7.08
CA GLY A 36 20.06 5.05 8.48
C GLY A 36 20.59 3.62 8.68
N ASP A 37 20.53 3.14 9.92
CA ASP A 37 21.07 1.84 10.31
C ASP A 37 20.14 0.66 9.97
N SER A 38 18.90 0.90 9.57
CA SER A 38 17.93 -0.16 9.25
C SER A 38 18.42 -1.21 8.25
N LYS A 39 19.29 -0.83 7.31
CA LYS A 39 19.94 -1.77 6.38
C LYS A 39 20.90 -2.73 7.09
N ARG A 40 21.63 -2.26 8.13
CA ARG A 40 22.53 -3.09 8.94
C ARG A 40 21.73 -4.03 9.83
N GLU A 41 20.71 -3.51 10.49
CA GLU A 41 19.80 -4.28 11.32
C GLU A 41 19.11 -5.38 10.51
N LEU A 42 18.72 -5.07 9.26
CA LEU A 42 18.13 -6.04 8.35
C LEU A 42 19.10 -7.16 7.96
N ASN A 43 20.37 -6.85 7.64
CA ASN A 43 21.39 -7.87 7.40
C ASN A 43 21.56 -8.81 8.61
N VAL A 44 21.61 -8.26 9.83
CA VAL A 44 21.69 -9.07 11.06
C VAL A 44 20.47 -9.98 11.19
N ARG A 45 19.26 -9.43 10.98
CA ARG A 45 18.00 -10.18 11.08
C ARG A 45 17.92 -11.32 10.06
N LEU A 46 18.41 -11.10 8.84
CA LEU A 46 18.44 -12.11 7.77
C LEU A 46 19.61 -13.07 7.88
N ASN A 47 20.50 -12.88 8.87
CA ASN A 47 21.77 -13.61 8.96
C ASN A 47 22.55 -13.57 7.63
N ALA A 48 22.60 -12.42 6.99
CA ALA A 48 23.15 -12.19 5.67
C ALA A 48 24.24 -11.11 5.70
N SER A 49 24.94 -10.95 4.58
CA SER A 49 25.99 -9.95 4.38
C SER A 49 25.81 -9.26 3.02
N TYR A 50 24.62 -8.78 2.75
CA TYR A 50 24.33 -8.05 1.52
C TYR A 50 25.07 -6.72 1.48
N PRO A 51 25.47 -6.23 0.28
CA PRO A 51 26.03 -4.89 0.11
C PRO A 51 25.08 -3.82 0.67
N LEU A 52 25.64 -2.81 1.33
CA LEU A 52 24.88 -1.74 1.99
C LEU A 52 25.20 -0.41 1.32
N TYR A 53 24.15 0.34 0.97
CA TYR A 53 24.26 1.64 0.31
C TYR A 53 23.46 2.70 1.09
N GLU A 54 23.96 3.93 1.05
CA GLU A 54 23.26 5.12 1.55
C GLU A 54 22.64 5.92 0.40
N ASP A 55 23.29 5.89 -0.76
CA ASP A 55 22.84 6.55 -1.97
C ASP A 55 22.25 5.55 -2.96
N TYR A 56 21.05 5.88 -3.45
CA TYR A 56 20.32 5.00 -4.36
C TYR A 56 20.91 4.99 -5.77
N ALA A 57 21.40 6.14 -6.26
CA ALA A 57 22.01 6.21 -7.59
C ALA A 57 23.32 5.41 -7.65
N GLU A 58 24.13 5.49 -6.59
CA GLU A 58 25.32 4.66 -6.43
C GLU A 58 24.95 3.17 -6.44
N ALA A 59 23.94 2.78 -5.65
CA ALA A 59 23.49 1.40 -5.56
C ALA A 59 23.02 0.84 -6.92
N LEU A 60 22.27 1.63 -7.71
CA LEU A 60 21.82 1.25 -9.05
C LEU A 60 23.02 1.04 -10.00
N ALA A 61 23.96 1.97 -10.00
CA ALA A 61 25.11 1.94 -10.89
C ALA A 61 26.06 0.75 -10.59
N ASP A 62 26.24 0.44 -9.30
CA ASP A 62 27.15 -0.59 -8.82
C ASP A 62 26.54 -1.99 -8.95
N SER A 63 25.33 -2.18 -8.45
CA SER A 63 24.68 -3.50 -8.39
C SER A 63 24.05 -3.96 -9.70
N LYS A 64 23.69 -3.04 -10.60
CA LYS A 64 23.02 -3.30 -11.90
C LYS A 64 21.89 -4.34 -11.77
N PRO A 65 20.84 -4.04 -10.99
CA PRO A 65 19.81 -5.01 -10.67
C PRO A 65 18.90 -5.29 -11.86
N ASP A 66 18.32 -6.49 -11.92
CA ASP A 66 17.24 -6.82 -12.86
C ASP A 66 15.91 -6.19 -12.40
N ALA A 67 15.74 -6.05 -11.07
CA ALA A 67 14.55 -5.46 -10.46
C ALA A 67 14.91 -4.63 -9.22
N VAL A 68 14.07 -3.64 -8.91
CA VAL A 68 14.16 -2.81 -7.72
C VAL A 68 12.87 -2.93 -6.92
N CYS A 69 12.98 -3.19 -5.62
CA CYS A 69 11.88 -3.11 -4.66
C CYS A 69 11.95 -1.77 -3.94
N ILE A 70 10.98 -0.89 -4.15
CA ILE A 70 10.91 0.44 -3.54
C ILE A 70 9.89 0.41 -2.41
N ALA A 71 10.36 0.53 -1.17
CA ALA A 71 9.57 0.53 0.06
C ALA A 71 9.95 1.70 0.97
N THR A 72 10.08 2.88 0.37
CA THR A 72 10.39 4.16 1.00
C THR A 72 9.12 4.95 1.32
N TYR A 73 9.26 6.20 1.72
CA TYR A 73 8.12 7.09 1.84
C TYR A 73 7.61 7.54 0.46
N PRO A 74 6.30 7.79 0.31
CA PRO A 74 5.66 8.09 -0.97
C PRO A 74 6.25 9.26 -1.75
N ASP A 75 6.80 10.27 -1.07
CA ASP A 75 7.45 11.44 -1.66
C ASP A 75 8.67 11.12 -2.53
N THR A 76 9.27 9.95 -2.35
CA THR A 76 10.41 9.47 -3.15
C THR A 76 10.02 8.48 -4.25
N HIS A 77 8.80 7.97 -4.23
CA HIS A 77 8.36 6.87 -5.10
C HIS A 77 8.52 7.19 -6.58
N GLU A 78 8.01 8.36 -7.02
CA GLU A 78 8.11 8.78 -8.42
C GLU A 78 9.58 8.81 -8.90
N THR A 79 10.42 9.56 -8.18
CA THR A 79 11.82 9.75 -8.56
C THR A 79 12.57 8.41 -8.61
N TYR A 80 12.38 7.58 -7.60
CA TYR A 80 13.09 6.29 -7.51
C TYR A 80 12.61 5.28 -8.56
N ALA A 81 11.32 5.25 -8.84
CA ALA A 81 10.78 4.38 -9.89
C ALA A 81 11.30 4.77 -11.28
N VAL A 82 11.29 6.07 -11.61
CA VAL A 82 11.82 6.57 -12.88
C VAL A 82 13.30 6.23 -13.03
N MET A 83 14.12 6.46 -12.00
CA MET A 83 15.55 6.10 -12.00
C MET A 83 15.75 4.60 -12.23
N ALA A 84 14.95 3.73 -11.62
CA ALA A 84 15.00 2.28 -11.84
C ALA A 84 14.70 1.92 -13.28
N PHE A 85 13.62 2.46 -13.86
CA PHE A 85 13.28 2.23 -15.27
C PHE A 85 14.34 2.74 -16.23
N ASP A 86 14.89 3.91 -15.99
CA ASP A 86 15.96 4.48 -16.81
C ASP A 86 17.26 3.66 -16.72
N SER A 87 17.50 2.96 -15.61
CA SER A 87 18.60 1.99 -15.47
C SER A 87 18.32 0.63 -16.14
N GLY A 88 17.09 0.40 -16.62
CA GLY A 88 16.70 -0.84 -17.27
C GLY A 88 16.19 -1.93 -16.32
N ALA A 89 15.84 -1.60 -15.07
CA ALA A 89 15.31 -2.52 -14.09
C ALA A 89 13.76 -2.59 -14.13
N HIS A 90 13.20 -3.74 -13.74
CA HIS A 90 11.80 -3.88 -13.36
C HIS A 90 11.55 -3.22 -11.99
N VAL A 91 10.33 -2.81 -11.69
CA VAL A 91 10.00 -2.14 -10.44
C VAL A 91 8.85 -2.84 -9.71
N PHE A 92 9.09 -3.23 -8.47
CA PHE A 92 8.08 -3.39 -7.46
C PHE A 92 8.09 -2.14 -6.57
N ILE A 93 6.94 -1.54 -6.31
CA ILE A 93 6.84 -0.32 -5.51
C ILE A 93 5.69 -0.43 -4.51
N GLU A 94 5.93 -0.02 -3.28
CA GLU A 94 4.88 0.10 -2.28
C GLU A 94 3.82 1.15 -2.68
N LYS A 95 2.64 0.97 -2.12
CA LYS A 95 1.54 1.92 -2.29
C LYS A 95 1.77 3.19 -1.41
N PRO A 96 1.22 4.32 -1.81
CA PRO A 96 0.66 4.65 -3.12
C PRO A 96 1.76 4.74 -4.18
N LEU A 97 1.41 4.55 -5.45
CA LEU A 97 2.37 4.59 -6.56
C LEU A 97 3.18 5.90 -6.60
N ALA A 98 2.53 7.00 -6.28
CA ALA A 98 3.12 8.33 -6.10
C ALA A 98 2.21 9.16 -5.16
N ASP A 99 2.68 10.29 -4.71
CA ASP A 99 1.94 11.25 -3.89
C ASP A 99 0.97 12.14 -4.70
N THR A 100 1.14 12.16 -6.03
CA THR A 100 0.28 12.93 -6.96
C THR A 100 -0.13 12.10 -8.18
N VAL A 101 -1.26 12.46 -8.80
CA VAL A 101 -1.72 11.84 -10.06
C VAL A 101 -0.68 12.03 -11.16
N THR A 102 -0.14 13.25 -11.31
CA THR A 102 0.88 13.54 -12.32
C THR A 102 2.17 12.75 -12.09
N GLY A 103 2.55 12.53 -10.82
CA GLY A 103 3.68 11.65 -10.47
C GLY A 103 3.41 10.21 -10.88
N ALA A 104 2.22 9.69 -10.59
CA ALA A 104 1.82 8.34 -11.01
C ALA A 104 1.84 8.18 -12.55
N GLU A 105 1.32 9.17 -13.29
CA GLU A 105 1.36 9.18 -14.76
C GLU A 105 2.81 9.16 -15.29
N ARG A 106 3.73 9.89 -14.65
CA ARG A 106 5.16 9.86 -15.04
C ARG A 106 5.81 8.50 -14.79
N VAL A 107 5.47 7.83 -13.68
CA VAL A 107 5.95 6.48 -13.40
C VAL A 107 5.44 5.48 -14.43
N ILE A 108 4.16 5.54 -14.76
CA ILE A 108 3.54 4.68 -15.79
C ILE A 108 4.21 4.91 -17.14
N ALA A 109 4.37 6.17 -17.55
CA ALA A 109 5.03 6.51 -18.83
C ALA A 109 6.49 6.04 -18.86
N ALA A 110 7.22 6.05 -17.75
CA ALA A 110 8.57 5.52 -17.65
C ALA A 110 8.60 4.00 -17.80
N ALA A 111 7.66 3.29 -17.17
CA ALA A 111 7.50 1.84 -17.32
C ALA A 111 7.23 1.45 -18.79
N GLU A 112 6.29 2.16 -19.45
CA GLU A 112 5.96 1.94 -20.85
C GLU A 112 7.15 2.20 -21.78
N ARG A 113 7.84 3.33 -21.60
CA ARG A 113 9.02 3.70 -22.40
C ARG A 113 10.15 2.68 -22.27
N SER A 114 10.39 2.17 -21.07
CA SER A 114 11.46 1.19 -20.80
C SER A 114 11.10 -0.22 -21.23
N GLY A 115 9.82 -0.54 -21.45
CA GLY A 115 9.32 -1.89 -21.67
C GLY A 115 9.47 -2.81 -20.44
N LYS A 116 9.67 -2.23 -19.26
CA LYS A 116 9.85 -2.97 -18.01
C LYS A 116 8.53 -3.13 -17.25
N LYS A 117 8.46 -4.10 -16.36
CA LYS A 117 7.29 -4.36 -15.56
C LYS A 117 7.24 -3.42 -14.35
N LEU A 118 6.04 -2.91 -14.06
CA LEU A 118 5.69 -2.20 -12.86
C LEU A 118 4.69 -3.03 -12.05
N VAL A 119 5.00 -3.29 -10.80
CA VAL A 119 4.10 -3.94 -9.84
C VAL A 119 3.93 -3.03 -8.63
N VAL A 120 2.70 -2.67 -8.31
CA VAL A 120 2.37 -1.85 -7.13
C VAL A 120 1.91 -2.77 -6.00
N GLY A 121 2.31 -2.47 -4.76
CA GLY A 121 2.06 -3.26 -3.57
C GLY A 121 0.60 -3.28 -3.09
N TYR A 122 -0.35 -3.56 -3.97
CA TYR A 122 -1.77 -3.77 -3.61
C TYR A 122 -1.96 -5.18 -3.05
N ILE A 123 -1.54 -5.38 -1.81
CA ILE A 123 -1.47 -6.70 -1.17
C ILE A 123 -2.80 -7.43 -1.09
N LEU A 124 -3.93 -6.71 -0.99
CA LEU A 124 -5.27 -7.32 -0.91
C LEU A 124 -5.64 -8.09 -2.17
N ARG A 125 -5.04 -7.75 -3.33
CA ARG A 125 -5.21 -8.52 -4.57
C ARG A 125 -4.69 -9.95 -4.49
N HIS A 126 -3.79 -10.22 -3.55
CA HIS A 126 -3.11 -11.52 -3.38
C HIS A 126 -3.48 -12.23 -2.07
N HIS A 127 -4.22 -11.57 -1.18
CA HIS A 127 -4.66 -12.18 0.07
C HIS A 127 -5.83 -13.15 -0.17
N PRO A 128 -5.75 -14.43 0.26
CA PRO A 128 -6.73 -15.45 -0.08
C PRO A 128 -8.18 -15.09 0.27
N SER A 129 -8.40 -14.49 1.45
CA SER A 129 -9.74 -14.08 1.88
C SER A 129 -10.31 -12.97 1.00
N TRP A 130 -9.48 -12.02 0.56
CA TRP A 130 -9.89 -10.93 -0.32
C TRP A 130 -10.15 -11.40 -1.74
N ILE A 131 -9.35 -12.32 -2.27
CA ILE A 131 -9.60 -12.96 -3.57
C ILE A 131 -10.99 -13.62 -3.54
N LYS A 132 -11.25 -14.43 -2.50
CA LYS A 132 -12.55 -15.10 -2.34
C LYS A 132 -13.70 -14.12 -2.18
N PHE A 133 -13.49 -13.04 -1.42
CA PHE A 133 -14.47 -11.99 -1.22
C PHE A 133 -14.83 -11.27 -2.53
N ILE A 134 -13.83 -10.92 -3.34
CA ILE A 134 -14.02 -10.27 -4.64
C ILE A 134 -14.74 -11.21 -5.60
N GLU A 135 -14.29 -12.46 -5.75
CA GLU A 135 -14.91 -13.45 -6.62
C GLU A 135 -16.38 -13.68 -6.25
N THR A 136 -16.69 -13.79 -4.95
CA THR A 136 -18.06 -14.00 -4.49
C THR A 136 -18.90 -12.74 -4.68
N GLY A 137 -18.36 -11.56 -4.36
CA GLY A 137 -19.06 -10.28 -4.52
C GLY A 137 -19.47 -9.98 -5.95
N ARG A 138 -18.63 -10.34 -6.94
CA ARG A 138 -18.97 -10.21 -8.37
C ARG A 138 -20.20 -11.05 -8.80
N GLN A 139 -20.58 -12.06 -8.00
CA GLN A 139 -21.75 -12.91 -8.26
C GLN A 139 -23.04 -12.35 -7.66
N MET A 140 -22.98 -11.26 -6.89
CA MET A 140 -24.16 -10.68 -6.24
C MET A 140 -25.06 -9.87 -7.20
N GLY A 141 -24.70 -9.80 -8.48
CA GLY A 141 -25.41 -8.99 -9.47
C GLY A 141 -25.04 -7.50 -9.36
N TYR A 142 -25.55 -6.70 -10.28
CA TYR A 142 -25.25 -5.25 -10.33
C TYR A 142 -26.53 -4.43 -10.31
N PRO A 143 -26.53 -3.18 -9.77
CA PRO A 143 -25.38 -2.49 -9.18
C PRO A 143 -25.03 -3.06 -7.80
N LEU A 144 -23.77 -2.82 -7.36
CA LEU A 144 -23.25 -3.20 -6.06
C LEU A 144 -23.26 -2.03 -5.08
N VAL A 145 -23.45 -2.33 -3.80
CA VAL A 145 -23.14 -1.44 -2.68
C VAL A 145 -21.93 -2.01 -1.95
N MET A 146 -20.80 -1.31 -1.94
CA MET A 146 -19.55 -1.72 -1.33
C MET A 146 -19.28 -0.88 -0.08
N ARG A 147 -19.15 -1.51 1.09
CA ARG A 147 -18.95 -0.81 2.37
C ARG A 147 -17.71 -1.35 3.06
N MET A 148 -16.76 -0.48 3.33
CA MET A 148 -15.49 -0.87 3.95
C MET A 148 -14.98 0.20 4.89
N ASN A 149 -14.28 -0.21 5.95
CA ASN A 149 -13.61 0.71 6.85
C ASN A 149 -12.29 0.16 7.39
N LEU A 150 -11.45 1.06 7.87
CA LEU A 150 -10.28 0.75 8.66
C LEU A 150 -10.03 1.86 9.69
N ASN A 151 -10.57 1.68 10.89
CA ASN A 151 -10.30 2.55 12.03
C ASN A 151 -9.26 1.89 12.92
N GLN A 152 -8.13 2.56 13.13
CA GLN A 152 -7.00 2.03 13.89
C GLN A 152 -6.77 2.90 15.13
N GLN A 153 -7.00 2.32 16.31
CA GLN A 153 -6.49 2.91 17.51
C GLN A 153 -4.96 2.78 17.52
N SER A 154 -4.27 3.90 17.59
CA SER A 154 -2.82 3.93 17.63
C SER A 154 -2.31 4.70 18.83
N GLN A 155 -1.40 4.08 19.57
CA GLN A 155 -0.79 4.63 20.77
C GLN A 155 0.73 4.45 20.72
N GLY A 156 1.47 5.26 21.52
CA GLY A 156 2.92 5.16 21.63
C GLY A 156 3.61 5.23 20.26
N TYR A 157 4.51 4.30 19.99
CA TYR A 157 5.29 4.24 18.76
C TYR A 157 4.40 4.24 17.49
N MET A 158 3.30 3.51 17.48
CA MET A 158 2.40 3.50 16.33
C MET A 158 1.72 4.84 16.10
N TRP A 159 1.41 5.58 17.16
CA TRP A 159 0.92 6.94 17.02
C TRP A 159 1.98 7.89 16.44
N ASP A 160 3.23 7.73 16.83
CA ASP A 160 4.35 8.49 16.26
C ASP A 160 4.50 8.21 14.75
N VAL A 161 4.37 6.95 14.34
CA VAL A 161 4.38 6.55 12.93
C VAL A 161 3.24 7.21 12.17
N HIS A 162 2.01 7.12 12.67
CA HIS A 162 0.84 7.72 12.02
C HIS A 162 0.93 9.24 11.95
N ARG A 163 1.37 9.91 13.02
CA ARG A 163 1.62 11.36 12.99
C ARG A 163 2.66 11.77 11.95
N ASN A 164 3.69 10.95 11.79
CA ASN A 164 4.70 11.22 10.78
C ASN A 164 4.16 11.04 9.35
N LEU A 165 3.35 10.01 9.09
CA LEU A 165 2.66 9.82 7.82
C LEU A 165 1.69 10.97 7.53
N MET A 166 0.96 11.45 8.54
CA MET A 166 0.00 12.55 8.40
C MET A 166 0.64 13.93 8.17
N LYS A 167 1.95 14.03 8.03
CA LYS A 167 2.61 15.22 7.48
C LYS A 167 2.34 15.40 5.99
N SER A 168 2.03 14.31 5.28
CA SER A 168 1.81 14.31 3.82
C SER A 168 0.61 13.48 3.37
N LEU A 169 0.16 12.50 4.14
CA LEU A 169 -0.93 11.59 3.80
C LEU A 169 -1.99 11.58 4.90
N SER A 170 -3.23 11.33 4.51
CA SER A 170 -4.32 11.07 5.45
C SER A 170 -4.58 9.56 5.57
N PRO A 171 -5.31 9.10 6.61
CA PRO A 171 -5.77 7.70 6.70
C PRO A 171 -6.57 7.25 5.47
N ILE A 172 -7.35 8.17 4.89
CA ILE A 172 -8.13 7.89 3.66
C ILE A 172 -7.20 7.58 2.48
N VAL A 173 -6.08 8.28 2.35
CA VAL A 173 -5.15 8.03 1.24
C VAL A 173 -4.28 6.82 1.53
N ASP A 174 -3.63 6.75 2.69
CA ASP A 174 -2.67 5.70 2.99
C ASP A 174 -3.30 4.30 3.03
N CYS A 175 -4.40 4.16 3.76
CA CYS A 175 -5.12 2.88 3.86
C CYS A 175 -6.17 2.73 2.75
N GLY A 176 -6.87 3.83 2.42
CA GLY A 176 -7.98 3.82 1.47
C GLY A 176 -7.59 3.39 0.06
N VAL A 177 -6.34 3.60 -0.34
CA VAL A 177 -5.85 3.15 -1.65
C VAL A 177 -6.04 1.64 -1.86
N HIS A 178 -5.89 0.82 -0.83
CA HIS A 178 -6.16 -0.60 -0.89
C HIS A 178 -7.64 -0.92 -1.10
N TYR A 179 -8.53 -0.22 -0.39
CA TYR A 179 -9.96 -0.46 -0.42
C TYR A 179 -10.61 0.08 -1.70
N ILE A 180 -10.12 1.21 -2.20
CA ILE A 180 -10.55 1.74 -3.49
C ILE A 180 -10.12 0.81 -4.62
N ASP A 181 -8.89 0.30 -4.55
CA ASP A 181 -8.41 -0.72 -5.49
C ASP A 181 -9.31 -1.96 -5.48
N VAL A 182 -9.68 -2.45 -4.29
CA VAL A 182 -10.61 -3.59 -4.15
C VAL A 182 -11.99 -3.26 -4.72
N MET A 183 -12.53 -2.07 -4.47
CA MET A 183 -13.81 -1.66 -5.06
C MET A 183 -13.75 -1.70 -6.59
N CYS A 184 -12.65 -1.29 -7.19
CA CYS A 184 -12.42 -1.40 -8.63
C CYS A 184 -12.23 -2.85 -9.12
N GLN A 185 -12.00 -3.84 -8.23
CA GLN A 185 -11.95 -5.26 -8.58
C GLN A 185 -13.35 -5.91 -8.59
N PHE A 186 -14.33 -5.37 -7.88
CA PHE A 186 -15.68 -5.93 -7.82
C PHE A 186 -16.48 -5.69 -9.10
N THR A 187 -16.19 -4.64 -9.82
CA THR A 187 -16.92 -4.25 -11.05
C THR A 187 -15.94 -3.87 -12.14
N ASP A 188 -16.35 -4.04 -13.39
CA ASP A 188 -15.61 -3.54 -14.56
C ASP A 188 -15.96 -2.07 -14.88
N ALA A 189 -16.85 -1.47 -14.08
CA ALA A 189 -17.28 -0.08 -14.21
C ALA A 189 -16.19 0.90 -13.74
N ARG A 190 -16.29 2.15 -14.23
CA ARG A 190 -15.33 3.21 -13.86
C ARG A 190 -15.90 4.11 -12.78
N PRO A 191 -15.08 4.55 -11.82
CA PRO A 191 -15.44 5.62 -10.90
C PRO A 191 -15.74 6.90 -11.67
N VAL A 192 -16.90 7.52 -11.45
CA VAL A 192 -17.33 8.76 -12.15
C VAL A 192 -17.61 9.92 -11.21
N GLN A 193 -17.71 9.66 -9.92
CA GLN A 193 -17.91 10.70 -8.92
C GLN A 193 -17.30 10.27 -7.59
N VAL A 194 -16.67 11.19 -6.88
CA VAL A 194 -16.20 11.03 -5.51
C VAL A 194 -16.65 12.21 -4.66
N SER A 195 -17.02 11.93 -3.41
CA SER A 195 -17.26 12.93 -2.37
C SER A 195 -16.59 12.48 -1.08
N ALA A 196 -15.98 13.40 -0.36
CA ALA A 196 -15.28 13.08 0.87
C ALA A 196 -15.45 14.19 1.91
N ILE A 197 -15.40 13.77 3.18
CA ILE A 197 -15.36 14.65 4.34
C ILE A 197 -14.28 14.17 5.30
N GLY A 198 -13.68 15.08 6.06
CA GLY A 198 -12.67 14.76 7.06
C GLY A 198 -12.87 15.55 8.35
N ALA A 199 -12.30 15.05 9.43
CA ALA A 199 -12.27 15.72 10.73
C ALA A 199 -10.86 15.65 11.33
N ARG A 200 -10.38 16.76 11.87
CA ARG A 200 -9.16 16.86 12.64
C ARG A 200 -9.50 16.73 14.11
N LEU A 201 -9.17 15.58 14.71
CA LEU A 201 -9.53 15.25 16.09
C LEU A 201 -8.37 15.49 17.09
N THR A 202 -7.25 16.04 16.63
CA THR A 202 -6.06 16.29 17.44
C THR A 202 -5.28 17.49 16.94
N ASN A 203 -4.54 18.15 17.83
CA ASN A 203 -3.61 19.21 17.46
C ASN A 203 -2.20 18.69 17.13
N ASP A 204 -1.94 17.39 17.25
CA ASP A 204 -0.64 16.77 17.02
C ASP A 204 -0.29 16.56 15.55
N ILE A 205 -1.19 16.93 14.64
CA ILE A 205 -1.03 16.84 13.18
C ILE A 205 -1.16 18.24 12.56
N PRO A 206 -0.66 18.46 11.32
CA PRO A 206 -0.79 19.73 10.62
C PRO A 206 -2.24 20.25 10.55
N GLU A 207 -2.41 21.57 10.53
CA GLU A 207 -3.73 22.22 10.51
C GLU A 207 -4.57 21.84 9.30
N ASP A 208 -3.92 21.64 8.17
CA ASP A 208 -4.55 21.32 6.88
C ASP A 208 -4.85 19.83 6.72
N ASN A 209 -4.52 19.02 7.74
CA ASN A 209 -4.70 17.59 7.66
C ASN A 209 -5.78 17.09 8.63
N TYR A 210 -6.23 15.87 8.43
CA TYR A 210 -7.25 15.22 9.23
C TYR A 210 -6.82 13.79 9.57
N ASN A 211 -7.24 13.30 10.73
CA ASN A 211 -6.96 11.94 11.19
C ASN A 211 -8.21 11.04 11.19
N TYR A 212 -9.34 11.55 10.71
CA TYR A 212 -10.57 10.81 10.43
C TYR A 212 -11.16 11.29 9.12
N GLY A 213 -11.66 10.37 8.29
CA GLY A 213 -12.32 10.72 7.05
C GLY A 213 -13.27 9.65 6.53
N GLN A 214 -14.16 10.08 5.66
CA GLN A 214 -15.07 9.23 4.90
C GLN A 214 -15.03 9.65 3.44
N LEU A 215 -15.19 8.68 2.55
CA LEU A 215 -15.42 8.94 1.14
C LEU A 215 -16.54 8.07 0.57
N GLN A 216 -17.17 8.59 -0.47
CA GLN A 216 -18.20 7.91 -1.25
C GLN A 216 -17.80 7.97 -2.72
N ILE A 217 -18.00 6.86 -3.43
CA ILE A 217 -17.69 6.73 -4.85
C ILE A 217 -18.93 6.24 -5.57
N ARG A 218 -19.21 6.79 -6.75
CA ARG A 218 -20.20 6.28 -7.69
C ARG A 218 -19.52 5.81 -8.96
N PHE A 219 -19.91 4.64 -9.45
CA PHE A 219 -19.46 4.02 -10.68
C PHE A 219 -20.48 4.22 -11.81
N ASP A 220 -20.04 4.08 -13.06
CA ASP A 220 -20.89 4.32 -14.23
C ASP A 220 -21.92 3.20 -14.48
N ASP A 221 -21.83 2.05 -13.82
CA ASP A 221 -22.84 0.99 -13.77
C ASP A 221 -23.92 1.19 -12.69
N GLY A 222 -23.84 2.29 -11.93
CA GLY A 222 -24.72 2.59 -10.80
C GLY A 222 -24.26 2.01 -9.47
N SER A 223 -23.17 1.24 -9.43
CA SER A 223 -22.56 0.77 -8.18
C SER A 223 -22.04 1.94 -7.35
N VAL A 224 -22.07 1.79 -6.02
CA VAL A 224 -21.61 2.78 -5.07
C VAL A 224 -20.66 2.16 -4.04
N GLY A 225 -19.66 2.91 -3.65
CA GLY A 225 -18.72 2.54 -2.60
C GLY A 225 -18.69 3.56 -1.47
N TRP A 226 -18.49 3.07 -0.27
CA TRP A 226 -18.25 3.86 0.93
C TRP A 226 -17.02 3.34 1.65
N TYR A 227 -16.13 4.25 2.04
CA TYR A 227 -14.95 3.93 2.83
C TYR A 227 -14.75 4.94 3.96
N GLU A 228 -14.35 4.44 5.13
CA GLU A 228 -14.08 5.22 6.33
C GLU A 228 -12.73 4.81 6.91
N ALA A 229 -11.93 5.78 7.32
CA ALA A 229 -10.68 5.53 8.03
C ALA A 229 -10.40 6.56 9.11
N GLY A 230 -9.78 6.10 10.20
CA GLY A 230 -9.36 6.98 11.28
C GLY A 230 -8.14 6.42 12.00
N TRP A 231 -7.21 7.34 12.39
CA TRP A 231 -6.01 7.04 13.16
C TRP A 231 -5.96 7.87 14.43
N GLY A 232 -5.57 7.24 15.51
CA GLY A 232 -5.24 7.94 16.74
C GLY A 232 -5.61 7.22 18.00
N PRO A 233 -5.14 7.72 19.16
CA PRO A 233 -5.47 7.14 20.46
C PRO A 233 -6.97 7.29 20.82
N MET A 234 -7.68 8.22 20.15
CA MET A 234 -9.11 8.45 20.34
C MET A 234 -10.00 7.49 19.53
N MET A 235 -9.44 6.68 18.60
CA MET A 235 -10.21 5.67 17.88
C MET A 235 -10.60 4.53 18.82
N SER A 236 -11.78 3.94 18.60
CA SER A 236 -12.25 2.80 19.39
C SER A 236 -11.49 1.52 19.01
N GLU A 237 -11.03 0.76 20.01
CA GLU A 237 -10.47 -0.60 19.79
C GLU A 237 -11.53 -1.59 19.29
N THR A 238 -12.77 -1.37 19.71
CA THR A 238 -13.92 -2.15 19.26
C THR A 238 -14.58 -1.51 18.05
N ALA A 239 -13.79 -0.81 17.26
CA ALA A 239 -14.28 -0.13 16.08
C ALA A 239 -15.09 -1.07 15.22
N PHE A 240 -16.19 -0.58 14.78
CA PHE A 240 -17.08 -1.20 13.84
C PHE A 240 -16.30 -1.70 12.62
N PHE A 241 -16.33 -3.00 12.40
CA PHE A 241 -15.63 -3.64 11.29
C PHE A 241 -16.64 -3.92 10.19
N VAL A 242 -16.47 -3.26 9.05
CA VAL A 242 -17.30 -3.48 7.87
C VAL A 242 -16.44 -3.75 6.67
N LYS A 243 -16.61 -4.93 6.09
CA LYS A 243 -16.08 -5.30 4.78
C LYS A 243 -17.15 -6.14 4.12
N ASP A 244 -18.11 -5.48 3.48
CA ASP A 244 -19.21 -6.15 2.83
C ASP A 244 -19.56 -5.57 1.45
N VAL A 245 -20.18 -6.40 0.65
CA VAL A 245 -20.71 -6.08 -0.66
C VAL A 245 -22.10 -6.63 -0.78
N ILE A 246 -23.03 -5.78 -1.21
CA ILE A 246 -24.45 -6.08 -1.37
C ILE A 246 -24.81 -5.88 -2.83
N GLY A 247 -25.52 -6.83 -3.40
CA GLY A 247 -26.07 -6.73 -4.75
C GLY A 247 -27.50 -7.24 -4.80
N PRO A 248 -28.16 -7.18 -5.97
CA PRO A 248 -29.55 -7.65 -6.14
C PRO A 248 -29.78 -9.12 -5.77
N LEU A 249 -28.74 -9.97 -5.84
CA LEU A 249 -28.82 -11.41 -5.60
C LEU A 249 -28.40 -11.82 -4.19
N GLY A 250 -27.91 -10.89 -3.37
CA GLY A 250 -27.48 -11.19 -2.01
C GLY A 250 -26.35 -10.31 -1.52
N CYS A 251 -25.66 -10.76 -0.49
CA CYS A 251 -24.50 -10.07 0.06
C CYS A 251 -23.39 -11.05 0.46
N VAL A 252 -22.17 -10.53 0.54
CA VAL A 252 -21.01 -11.24 1.06
C VAL A 252 -20.23 -10.31 1.98
N SER A 253 -19.71 -10.84 3.08
CA SER A 253 -18.93 -10.07 4.07
C SER A 253 -17.72 -10.85 4.51
N ILE A 254 -16.62 -10.12 4.78
CA ILE A 254 -15.54 -10.64 5.61
C ILE A 254 -15.95 -10.39 7.07
N VAL A 255 -16.00 -11.43 7.87
CA VAL A 255 -16.28 -11.34 9.31
C VAL A 255 -14.98 -11.46 10.10
N ALA A 256 -14.79 -10.58 11.09
CA ALA A 256 -13.69 -10.70 12.03
C ALA A 256 -13.89 -11.99 12.87
N ASN A 257 -12.90 -12.86 12.91
CA ASN A 257 -12.90 -13.96 13.85
C ASN A 257 -12.61 -13.43 15.26
N GLU A 258 -13.32 -13.95 16.27
CA GLU A 258 -13.09 -13.59 17.68
C GLU A 258 -11.62 -13.83 18.13
N ALA A 259 -10.91 -14.74 17.46
CA ALA A 259 -9.48 -15.03 17.71
C ALA A 259 -8.53 -13.94 17.16
N SER A 260 -8.96 -13.08 16.26
CA SER A 260 -8.14 -11.98 15.69
C SER A 260 -8.34 -10.63 16.40
N ALA A 261 -9.09 -10.59 17.49
CA ALA A 261 -9.24 -9.40 18.35
C ALA A 261 -7.95 -9.02 19.11
N SER A 262 -6.89 -9.82 19.01
CA SER A 262 -5.56 -9.53 19.54
C SER A 262 -4.61 -9.09 18.42
N GLY A 263 -4.78 -7.86 17.94
CA GLY A 263 -3.78 -7.08 17.24
C GLY A 263 -3.19 -7.69 15.95
N HIS A 264 -3.42 -7.05 14.84
CA HIS A 264 -2.91 -7.32 13.50
C HIS A 264 -3.73 -8.35 12.70
N SER A 265 -4.86 -7.89 12.21
CA SER A 265 -5.50 -8.48 11.04
C SER A 265 -5.35 -7.49 9.88
N ASP A 266 -4.28 -7.67 9.10
CA ASP A 266 -4.25 -7.28 7.67
C ASP A 266 -3.19 -8.13 6.99
#